data_0e34916a7ed4a3de45cd96883d7a39bb
#
_entry.id   0e34916a7ed4a3de45cd96883d7a39bb
#
_cell.length_a   1.000
_cell.length_b   1.000
_cell.length_c   1.000
_cell.angle_alpha   90.00
_cell.angle_beta   90.00
_cell.angle_gamma   90.00
#
_symmetry.space_group_name_H-M   'P 1'
#
loop_
_entity.id
_entity.type
_entity.pdbx_description
1 polymer ?
#
loop_
_entity_poly.entity_id
_entity_poly.type
_entity_poly.pdbx_seq_one_letter_code
_entity_poly.pdbx_strand_id
1 'polypeptide(L)'
;LQGRQLRNLDDKIQKIGEISERDAMALLDRNEDEFYSYLYYTSAKYIKELESNRFQDLRKILDDDEDVNEQAAAFNKYLQKSENVKKLQKVFPIMITTCISSHKLGEPEPLFDMTIMDEASQCNVAVSLVPIIRGEKLMLVGDPQQLKPVILLDELTNRKLRRKYHVADEYDYRENSIYKTYLACDAVSDEILLRNHYRCNKKIIDFNNKKYYNSKLQVQSDSRERQPLVYVNVDGGPGDMKNTSPAEVEEIMRYAGENPDKSIAVITPFVNQRILIERGIKENGFEHVVCGTVHA
;
A
#
# COMPACT_ATOMS: atom_id res chain seq x y z
N LEU A 1 23.70 -21.07 32.31
CA LEU A 1 22.70 -21.29 31.25
C LEU A 1 22.66 -20.12 30.24
N GLN A 2 22.55 -18.86 30.69
CA GLN A 2 22.50 -17.68 29.82
C GLN A 2 23.76 -17.48 28.96
N GLY A 3 24.97 -17.70 29.49
CA GLY A 3 26.21 -17.56 28.74
C GLY A 3 26.46 -18.65 27.68
N ARG A 4 25.73 -19.78 27.77
CA ARG A 4 25.76 -20.84 26.76
C ARG A 4 24.75 -20.55 25.63
N GLN A 5 23.62 -19.93 25.98
CA GLN A 5 22.61 -19.48 25.00
C GLN A 5 23.12 -18.30 24.17
N LEU A 6 23.79 -17.33 24.79
CA LEU A 6 24.41 -16.19 24.07
C LEU A 6 25.50 -16.68 23.08
N ARG A 7 26.40 -17.55 23.49
CA ARG A 7 27.42 -18.11 22.57
C ARG A 7 26.78 -18.88 21.39
N ASN A 8 25.72 -19.63 21.65
CA ASN A 8 24.99 -20.35 20.59
C ASN A 8 24.27 -19.41 19.62
N LEU A 9 23.84 -18.23 20.10
CA LEU A 9 23.27 -17.17 19.25
C LEU A 9 24.37 -16.48 18.42
N ASP A 10 25.50 -16.15 19.03
CA ASP A 10 26.63 -15.53 18.35
C ASP A 10 27.19 -16.45 17.25
N ASP A 11 27.34 -17.76 17.54
CA ASP A 11 27.73 -18.75 16.53
C ASP A 11 26.72 -18.88 15.38
N LYS A 12 25.41 -18.75 15.67
CA LYS A 12 24.35 -18.74 14.66
C LYS A 12 24.38 -17.46 13.83
N ILE A 13 24.56 -16.30 14.45
CA ILE A 13 24.67 -15.00 13.79
C ILE A 13 25.89 -14.96 12.88
N GLN A 14 27.05 -15.47 13.34
CA GLN A 14 28.26 -15.58 12.52
C GLN A 14 28.04 -16.48 11.29
N LYS A 15 27.38 -17.62 11.47
CA LYS A 15 27.02 -18.52 10.35
C LYS A 15 26.06 -17.87 9.34
N ILE A 16 25.11 -17.06 9.80
CA ILE A 16 24.18 -16.33 8.94
C ILE A 16 24.92 -15.23 8.17
N GLY A 17 25.93 -14.57 8.76
CA GLY A 17 26.76 -13.56 8.08
C GLY A 17 27.63 -14.13 6.94
N GLU A 18 27.86 -15.45 6.90
CA GLU A 18 28.62 -16.15 5.85
C GLU A 18 27.71 -16.73 4.75
N ILE A 19 26.38 -16.65 4.90
CA ILE A 19 25.39 -17.20 3.96
C ILE A 19 24.97 -16.12 2.97
N SER A 20 24.99 -16.41 1.66
CA SER A 20 24.46 -15.50 0.65
C SER A 20 22.95 -15.29 0.83
N GLU A 21 22.44 -14.14 0.39
CA GLU A 21 20.98 -13.84 0.41
C GLU A 21 20.15 -14.98 -0.21
N ARG A 22 20.64 -15.57 -1.30
CA ARG A 22 20.01 -16.71 -1.98
C ARG A 22 19.96 -17.96 -1.10
N ASP A 23 21.05 -18.24 -0.35
CA ASP A 23 21.10 -19.39 0.54
C ASP A 23 20.23 -19.17 1.78
N ALA A 24 20.16 -17.94 2.29
CA ALA A 24 19.27 -17.56 3.38
C ALA A 24 17.79 -17.74 2.99
N MET A 25 17.40 -17.29 1.80
CA MET A 25 16.05 -17.48 1.27
C MET A 25 15.73 -18.98 1.05
N ALA A 26 16.67 -19.75 0.49
CA ALA A 26 16.49 -21.19 0.32
C ALA A 26 16.39 -21.95 1.66
N LEU A 27 16.96 -21.41 2.72
CA LEU A 27 16.89 -21.99 4.08
C LEU A 27 15.52 -21.69 4.70
N LEU A 28 14.97 -20.50 4.48
CA LEU A 28 13.61 -20.13 4.87
C LEU A 28 12.57 -21.01 4.14
N ASP A 29 12.71 -21.19 2.83
CA ASP A 29 11.82 -22.05 2.03
C ASP A 29 11.85 -23.51 2.50
N ARG A 30 13.00 -24.03 2.94
CA ARG A 30 13.13 -25.41 3.44
C ARG A 30 12.55 -25.62 4.83
N ASN A 31 12.46 -24.58 5.64
CA ASN A 31 11.99 -24.62 7.02
C ASN A 31 10.67 -23.86 7.21
N GLU A 32 9.88 -23.72 6.15
CA GLU A 32 8.63 -22.95 6.15
C GLU A 32 7.68 -23.42 7.29
N ASP A 33 7.48 -24.72 7.44
CA ASP A 33 6.62 -25.28 8.48
C ASP A 33 7.13 -24.98 9.91
N GLU A 34 8.45 -25.04 10.14
CA GLU A 34 9.06 -24.68 11.43
C GLU A 34 8.92 -23.19 11.71
N PHE A 35 9.07 -22.35 10.68
CA PHE A 35 8.91 -20.91 10.77
C PHE A 35 7.46 -20.52 11.09
N TYR A 36 6.48 -21.10 10.39
CA TYR A 36 5.06 -20.89 10.70
C TYR A 36 4.69 -21.39 12.11
N SER A 37 5.21 -22.54 12.53
CA SER A 37 5.03 -23.02 13.89
C SER A 37 5.61 -22.05 14.92
N TYR A 38 6.81 -21.55 14.68
CA TYR A 38 7.45 -20.53 15.54
C TYR A 38 6.60 -19.26 15.62
N LEU A 39 6.13 -18.73 14.49
CA LEU A 39 5.28 -17.54 14.43
C LEU A 39 3.97 -17.77 15.19
N TYR A 40 3.34 -18.92 15.00
CA TYR A 40 2.10 -19.27 15.69
C TYR A 40 2.27 -19.29 17.22
N TYR A 41 3.23 -20.03 17.72
CA TYR A 41 3.48 -20.14 19.17
C TYR A 41 3.90 -18.81 19.78
N THR A 42 4.73 -18.04 19.07
CA THR A 42 5.17 -16.74 19.55
C THR A 42 4.00 -15.75 19.57
N SER A 43 3.20 -15.70 18.52
CA SER A 43 2.00 -14.85 18.45
C SER A 43 0.99 -15.21 19.53
N ALA A 44 0.72 -16.50 19.70
CA ALA A 44 -0.20 -16.98 20.76
C ALA A 44 0.28 -16.58 22.16
N LYS A 45 1.59 -16.64 22.41
CA LYS A 45 2.19 -16.20 23.68
C LYS A 45 1.98 -14.69 23.92
N TYR A 46 2.21 -13.85 22.90
CA TYR A 46 2.00 -12.41 23.02
C TYR A 46 0.52 -12.05 23.17
N ILE A 47 -0.37 -12.71 22.42
CA ILE A 47 -1.82 -12.48 22.52
C ILE A 47 -2.35 -12.81 23.91
N LYS A 48 -1.84 -13.85 24.58
CA LYS A 48 -2.20 -14.17 25.97
C LYS A 48 -1.88 -13.05 26.97
N GLU A 49 -0.95 -12.17 26.67
CA GLU A 49 -0.68 -11.02 27.54
C GLU A 49 -1.86 -10.04 27.60
N LEU A 50 -2.78 -10.06 26.61
CA LEU A 50 -4.02 -9.26 26.66
C LEU A 50 -4.94 -9.66 27.82
N GLU A 51 -4.82 -10.87 28.36
CA GLU A 51 -5.57 -11.32 29.52
C GLU A 51 -5.07 -10.70 30.85
N SER A 52 -3.89 -10.08 30.81
CA SER A 52 -3.31 -9.46 32.02
C SER A 52 -4.07 -8.20 32.45
N ASN A 53 -3.93 -7.83 33.73
CA ASN A 53 -4.57 -6.64 34.29
C ASN A 53 -4.12 -5.35 33.57
N ARG A 54 -2.98 -5.36 32.89
CA ARG A 54 -2.47 -4.22 32.12
C ARG A 54 -3.43 -3.80 31.00
N PHE A 55 -4.18 -4.75 30.44
CA PHE A 55 -5.11 -4.52 29.34
C PHE A 55 -6.58 -4.55 29.76
N GLN A 56 -6.86 -4.41 31.06
CA GLN A 56 -8.24 -4.43 31.57
C GLN A 56 -9.12 -3.36 30.91
N ASP A 57 -8.58 -2.16 30.66
CA ASP A 57 -9.32 -1.08 30.00
C ASP A 57 -9.64 -1.41 28.54
N LEU A 58 -8.70 -2.05 27.85
CA LEU A 58 -8.92 -2.52 26.46
C LEU A 58 -9.97 -3.63 26.42
N ARG A 59 -9.90 -4.60 27.34
CA ARG A 59 -10.88 -5.69 27.39
C ARG A 59 -12.29 -5.17 27.63
N LYS A 60 -12.48 -4.19 28.49
CA LYS A 60 -13.80 -3.57 28.70
C LYS A 60 -14.39 -3.00 27.42
N ILE A 61 -13.54 -2.42 26.53
CA ILE A 61 -13.99 -1.91 25.23
C ILE A 61 -14.36 -3.03 24.27
N LEU A 62 -13.62 -4.17 24.33
CA LEU A 62 -13.83 -5.31 23.42
C LEU A 62 -14.95 -6.23 23.88
N ASP A 63 -15.20 -6.33 25.20
CA ASP A 63 -16.21 -7.21 25.81
C ASP A 63 -17.59 -6.52 25.94
N ASP A 64 -17.69 -5.24 25.57
CA ASP A 64 -18.94 -4.49 25.62
C ASP A 64 -19.83 -4.93 24.43
N ASP A 65 -21.09 -5.30 24.72
CA ASP A 65 -22.09 -5.71 23.71
C ASP A 65 -22.65 -4.50 22.92
N GLU A 66 -21.93 -3.41 22.86
CA GLU A 66 -22.26 -2.22 22.06
C GLU A 66 -22.19 -2.46 20.56
N ASP A 67 -22.80 -1.56 19.76
CA ASP A 67 -22.66 -1.53 18.31
C ASP A 67 -21.16 -1.47 17.90
N VAL A 68 -20.78 -2.20 16.88
CA VAL A 68 -19.42 -2.25 16.30
C VAL A 68 -18.83 -0.84 16.06
N ASN A 69 -19.68 0.13 15.68
CA ASN A 69 -19.24 1.52 15.46
C ASN A 69 -18.88 2.22 16.79
N GLU A 70 -19.64 1.99 17.86
CA GLU A 70 -19.38 2.54 19.19
C GLU A 70 -18.12 1.94 19.78
N GLN A 71 -17.96 0.63 19.64
CA GLN A 71 -16.77 -0.11 20.04
C GLN A 71 -15.51 0.39 19.28
N ALA A 72 -15.62 0.62 17.95
CA ALA A 72 -14.54 1.19 17.15
C ALA A 72 -14.21 2.63 17.58
N ALA A 73 -15.20 3.44 17.93
CA ALA A 73 -14.98 4.79 18.43
C ALA A 73 -14.27 4.81 19.78
N ALA A 74 -14.69 3.94 20.71
CA ALA A 74 -14.05 3.76 22.02
C ALA A 74 -12.59 3.27 21.87
N PHE A 75 -12.34 2.33 20.98
CA PHE A 75 -10.99 1.86 20.67
C PHE A 75 -10.12 2.97 20.06
N ASN A 76 -10.64 3.75 19.11
CA ASN A 76 -9.92 4.90 18.57
C ASN A 76 -9.55 5.92 19.67
N LYS A 77 -10.47 6.17 20.62
CA LYS A 77 -10.21 7.04 21.78
C LYS A 77 -9.14 6.47 22.72
N TYR A 78 -9.15 5.14 22.91
CA TYR A 78 -8.11 4.44 23.67
C TYR A 78 -6.72 4.63 23.04
N LEU A 79 -6.62 4.53 21.72
CA LEU A 79 -5.38 4.67 20.97
C LEU A 79 -4.81 6.09 20.95
N GLN A 80 -5.61 7.13 21.22
CA GLN A 80 -5.12 8.53 21.27
C GLN A 80 -4.08 8.79 22.36
N LYS A 81 -4.03 7.93 23.37
CA LYS A 81 -3.03 8.03 24.45
C LYS A 81 -1.78 7.27 24.08
N SER A 82 -0.63 7.96 24.00
CA SER A 82 0.67 7.36 23.67
C SER A 82 1.03 6.17 24.57
N GLU A 83 0.71 6.24 25.86
CA GLU A 83 0.94 5.13 26.79
C GLU A 83 0.17 3.85 26.44
N ASN A 84 -1.05 3.98 25.88
CA ASN A 84 -1.84 2.85 25.44
C ASN A 84 -1.26 2.24 24.15
N VAL A 85 -0.78 3.09 23.22
CA VAL A 85 -0.06 2.63 22.04
C VAL A 85 1.20 1.87 22.45
N LYS A 86 2.01 2.42 23.36
CA LYS A 86 3.21 1.75 23.90
C LYS A 86 2.90 0.43 24.63
N LYS A 87 1.74 0.33 25.28
CA LYS A 87 1.28 -0.96 25.85
C LYS A 87 0.96 -1.98 24.76
N LEU A 88 0.21 -1.57 23.73
CA LEU A 88 -0.18 -2.44 22.62
C LEU A 88 1.00 -2.91 21.78
N GLN A 89 2.03 -2.08 21.59
CA GLN A 89 3.26 -2.44 20.87
C GLN A 89 3.97 -3.65 21.49
N LYS A 90 3.79 -3.90 22.79
CA LYS A 90 4.35 -5.09 23.46
C LYS A 90 3.70 -6.39 23.00
N VAL A 91 2.48 -6.31 22.50
CA VAL A 91 1.72 -7.46 21.96
C VAL A 91 1.73 -7.42 20.44
N PHE A 92 1.52 -6.25 19.86
CA PHE A 92 1.46 -5.99 18.43
C PHE A 92 2.54 -4.96 18.04
N PRO A 93 3.78 -5.40 17.78
CA PRO A 93 4.88 -4.49 17.45
C PRO A 93 4.71 -3.80 16.09
N ILE A 94 3.88 -4.37 15.22
CA ILE A 94 3.58 -3.82 13.90
C ILE A 94 2.14 -3.30 13.90
N MET A 95 1.97 -2.02 13.53
CA MET A 95 0.67 -1.38 13.37
C MET A 95 0.52 -0.88 11.94
N ILE A 96 -0.58 -1.25 11.28
CA ILE A 96 -0.87 -0.86 9.90
C ILE A 96 -2.05 0.10 9.90
N THR A 97 -1.89 1.23 9.22
CA THR A 97 -2.93 2.25 9.12
C THR A 97 -2.76 3.09 7.86
N THR A 98 -3.77 3.85 7.48
CA THR A 98 -3.60 4.87 6.43
C THR A 98 -2.86 6.09 6.97
N CYS A 99 -2.20 6.86 6.10
CA CYS A 99 -1.51 8.08 6.49
C CYS A 99 -2.43 9.03 7.31
N ILE A 100 -3.65 9.23 6.84
CA ILE A 100 -4.62 10.09 7.53
C ILE A 100 -4.99 9.51 8.90
N SER A 101 -5.31 8.22 8.98
CA SER A 101 -5.75 7.60 10.24
C SER A 101 -4.64 7.48 11.29
N SER A 102 -3.38 7.64 10.89
CA SER A 102 -2.24 7.55 11.83
C SER A 102 -2.30 8.63 12.94
N HIS A 103 -3.07 9.72 12.76
CA HIS A 103 -3.31 10.72 13.82
C HIS A 103 -3.98 10.16 15.08
N LYS A 104 -4.63 8.98 14.96
CA LYS A 104 -5.28 8.28 16.08
C LYS A 104 -4.29 7.50 16.95
N LEU A 105 -3.05 7.34 16.49
CA LEU A 105 -2.01 6.59 17.19
C LEU A 105 -1.18 7.52 18.09
N GLY A 106 -1.67 7.79 19.29
CA GLY A 106 -0.99 8.60 20.28
C GLY A 106 -0.81 10.07 19.91
N GLU A 107 -0.08 10.77 20.72
CA GLU A 107 0.36 12.14 20.48
C GLU A 107 1.36 12.21 19.29
N PRO A 108 1.56 13.40 18.69
CA PRO A 108 2.50 13.57 17.58
C PRO A 108 3.96 13.56 18.07
N GLU A 109 4.41 12.42 18.53
CA GLU A 109 5.77 12.14 19.02
C GLU A 109 6.31 10.83 18.44
N PRO A 110 7.62 10.59 18.44
CA PRO A 110 8.18 9.30 18.04
C PRO A 110 7.71 8.18 18.99
N LEU A 111 6.90 7.29 18.45
CA LEU A 111 6.32 6.13 19.16
C LEU A 111 6.82 4.79 18.61
N PHE A 112 7.33 4.79 17.39
CA PHE A 112 7.78 3.63 16.65
C PHE A 112 9.25 3.76 16.28
N ASP A 113 9.98 2.66 16.29
CA ASP A 113 11.38 2.64 15.82
C ASP A 113 11.48 3.00 14.34
N MET A 114 10.44 2.67 13.55
CA MET A 114 10.41 2.93 12.11
C MET A 114 8.99 3.15 11.61
N THR A 115 8.81 4.16 10.77
CA THR A 115 7.65 4.34 9.91
C THR A 115 7.99 3.85 8.50
N ILE A 116 7.20 2.92 7.98
CA ILE A 116 7.30 2.45 6.59
C ILE A 116 6.07 2.99 5.86
N MET A 117 6.30 3.73 4.77
CA MET A 117 5.23 4.26 3.93
C MET A 117 5.28 3.57 2.58
N ASP A 118 4.27 2.75 2.30
CA ASP A 118 4.08 2.15 0.99
C ASP A 118 3.34 3.12 0.05
N GLU A 119 3.56 2.99 -1.26
CA GLU A 119 3.04 3.89 -2.30
C GLU A 119 3.34 5.38 -2.01
N ALA A 120 4.51 5.67 -1.45
CA ALA A 120 4.90 7.02 -1.05
C ALA A 120 4.94 8.02 -2.22
N SER A 121 5.10 7.55 -3.45
CA SER A 121 4.99 8.36 -4.67
C SER A 121 3.59 8.92 -4.92
N GLN A 122 2.56 8.29 -4.34
CA GLN A 122 1.16 8.74 -4.41
C GLN A 122 0.71 9.53 -3.18
N CYS A 123 1.58 9.68 -2.17
CA CYS A 123 1.28 10.40 -0.94
C CYS A 123 1.71 11.86 -1.05
N ASN A 124 0.80 12.80 -0.81
CA ASN A 124 1.16 14.21 -0.75
C ASN A 124 1.93 14.54 0.54
N VAL A 125 2.75 15.58 0.49
CA VAL A 125 3.64 15.96 1.58
C VAL A 125 2.88 16.22 2.89
N ALA A 126 1.78 16.95 2.84
CA ALA A 126 1.06 17.38 4.04
C ALA A 126 0.48 16.21 4.86
N VAL A 127 -0.17 15.25 4.18
CA VAL A 127 -0.75 14.06 4.83
C VAL A 127 0.35 13.13 5.33
N SER A 128 1.47 13.06 4.62
CA SER A 128 2.60 12.20 4.97
C SER A 128 3.32 12.62 6.26
N LEU A 129 3.29 13.89 6.63
CA LEU A 129 3.89 14.35 7.87
C LEU A 129 3.26 13.71 9.13
N VAL A 130 1.98 13.32 9.03
CA VAL A 130 1.26 12.72 10.17
C VAL A 130 1.86 11.40 10.64
N PRO A 131 2.14 10.40 9.77
CA PRO A 131 2.85 9.18 10.17
C PRO A 131 4.35 9.40 10.37
N ILE A 132 5.00 10.30 9.63
CA ILE A 132 6.46 10.51 9.71
C ILE A 132 6.88 10.94 11.11
N ILE A 133 6.15 11.87 11.73
CA ILE A 133 6.48 12.37 13.08
C ILE A 133 6.41 11.27 14.16
N ARG A 134 5.81 10.13 13.88
CA ARG A 134 5.62 9.02 14.81
C ARG A 134 6.72 7.98 14.78
N GLY A 135 7.63 8.04 13.84
CA GLY A 135 8.76 7.12 13.73
C GLY A 135 10.11 7.80 13.96
N GLU A 136 11.04 7.09 14.58
CA GLU A 136 12.43 7.54 14.69
C GLU A 136 13.19 7.42 13.36
N LYS A 137 12.80 6.45 12.55
CA LYS A 137 13.36 6.20 11.21
C LYS A 137 12.23 6.18 10.18
N LEU A 138 12.56 6.50 8.94
CA LEU A 138 11.63 6.52 7.82
C LEU A 138 12.12 5.62 6.69
N MET A 139 11.25 4.76 6.21
CA MET A 139 11.44 4.02 4.95
C MET A 139 10.31 4.40 4.00
N LEU A 140 10.66 4.88 2.82
CA LEU A 140 9.71 5.19 1.76
C LEU A 140 9.79 4.10 0.69
N VAL A 141 8.66 3.45 0.42
CA VAL A 141 8.48 2.51 -0.67
C VAL A 141 7.56 3.16 -1.69
N GLY A 142 7.98 3.24 -2.95
CA GLY A 142 7.20 3.91 -3.96
C GLY A 142 7.87 3.89 -5.31
N ASP A 143 7.16 4.34 -6.32
CA ASP A 143 7.64 4.38 -7.69
C ASP A 143 7.34 5.75 -8.30
N PRO A 144 8.35 6.60 -8.51
CA PRO A 144 8.16 7.94 -9.03
C PRO A 144 7.67 7.97 -10.49
N GLN A 145 7.68 6.83 -11.19
CA GLN A 145 7.17 6.69 -12.56
C GLN A 145 5.67 6.34 -12.59
N GLN A 146 5.09 5.99 -11.44
CA GLN A 146 3.66 5.69 -11.32
C GLN A 146 2.84 6.95 -11.03
N LEU A 147 1.58 6.76 -10.61
CA LEU A 147 0.64 7.85 -10.39
C LEU A 147 1.13 8.84 -9.34
N LYS A 148 0.87 10.12 -9.61
CA LYS A 148 1.13 11.20 -8.66
C LYS A 148 0.03 11.28 -7.60
N PRO A 149 0.25 12.00 -6.48
CA PRO A 149 -0.80 12.25 -5.49
C PRO A 149 -2.01 12.93 -6.12
N VAL A 150 -3.20 12.58 -5.62
CA VAL A 150 -4.43 13.29 -5.96
C VAL A 150 -4.38 14.69 -5.34
N ILE A 151 -4.52 15.71 -6.17
CA ILE A 151 -4.43 17.10 -5.76
C ILE A 151 -5.84 17.67 -5.55
N LEU A 152 -6.17 17.98 -4.31
CA LEU A 152 -7.46 18.56 -3.93
C LEU A 152 -7.42 20.10 -3.85
N LEU A 153 -6.23 20.66 -3.59
CA LEU A 153 -6.03 22.09 -3.42
C LEU A 153 -5.88 22.79 -4.77
N ASP A 154 -6.66 23.83 -5.02
CA ASP A 154 -6.52 24.63 -6.24
C ASP A 154 -5.18 25.41 -6.27
N GLU A 155 -4.76 25.80 -7.47
CA GLU A 155 -3.46 26.43 -7.66
C GLU A 155 -3.32 27.80 -6.96
N LEU A 156 -4.39 28.61 -6.97
CA LEU A 156 -4.34 29.95 -6.36
C LEU A 156 -4.19 29.86 -4.85
N THR A 157 -4.94 28.94 -4.23
CA THR A 157 -4.86 28.69 -2.78
C THR A 157 -3.50 28.12 -2.40
N ASN A 158 -2.98 27.15 -3.17
CA ASN A 158 -1.64 26.60 -2.96
C ASN A 158 -0.57 27.71 -3.00
N ARG A 159 -0.60 28.57 -4.04
CA ARG A 159 0.34 29.68 -4.19
C ARG A 159 0.25 30.70 -3.05
N LYS A 160 -0.97 31.02 -2.60
CA LYS A 160 -1.17 31.92 -1.44
C LYS A 160 -0.60 31.34 -0.15
N LEU A 161 -0.87 30.06 0.13
CA LEU A 161 -0.36 29.36 1.32
C LEU A 161 1.16 29.25 1.30
N ARG A 162 1.73 28.88 0.19
CA ARG A 162 3.20 28.81 0.03
C ARG A 162 3.87 30.15 0.32
N ARG A 163 3.35 31.24 -0.24
CA ARG A 163 3.87 32.59 0.04
C ARG A 163 3.71 32.99 1.49
N LYS A 164 2.52 32.73 2.09
CA LYS A 164 2.22 33.09 3.49
C LYS A 164 3.14 32.38 4.47
N TYR A 165 3.45 31.12 4.24
CA TYR A 165 4.23 30.28 5.15
C TYR A 165 5.66 30.03 4.69
N HIS A 166 6.11 30.69 3.63
CA HIS A 166 7.46 30.56 3.07
C HIS A 166 7.85 29.09 2.75
N VAL A 167 6.90 28.33 2.18
CA VAL A 167 7.12 26.92 1.82
C VAL A 167 8.01 26.84 0.58
N ALA A 168 9.14 26.17 0.69
CA ALA A 168 10.09 25.97 -0.39
C ALA A 168 9.52 25.06 -1.51
N ASP A 169 10.14 25.09 -2.68
CA ASP A 169 9.65 24.40 -3.87
C ASP A 169 9.62 22.87 -3.70
N GLU A 170 10.56 22.32 -2.96
CA GLU A 170 10.69 20.90 -2.66
C GLU A 170 9.47 20.35 -1.88
N TYR A 171 8.77 21.23 -1.16
CA TYR A 171 7.59 20.90 -0.36
C TYR A 171 6.27 21.32 -1.03
N ASP A 172 6.30 21.67 -2.31
CA ASP A 172 5.08 22.06 -3.01
C ASP A 172 4.07 20.93 -3.04
N TYR A 173 2.92 21.14 -2.39
CA TYR A 173 1.82 20.18 -2.29
C TYR A 173 1.32 19.66 -3.64
N ARG A 174 1.32 20.53 -4.68
CA ARG A 174 0.77 20.18 -5.99
C ARG A 174 1.76 19.46 -6.89
N GLU A 175 3.05 19.73 -6.73
CA GLU A 175 4.10 19.25 -7.64
C GLU A 175 4.84 18.02 -7.10
N ASN A 176 4.84 17.85 -5.77
CA ASN A 176 5.66 16.85 -5.13
C ASN A 176 4.86 15.84 -4.30
N SER A 177 5.22 14.57 -4.44
CA SER A 177 4.92 13.53 -3.46
C SER A 177 5.96 13.57 -2.34
N ILE A 178 5.67 12.91 -1.22
CA ILE A 178 6.66 12.80 -0.14
C ILE A 178 7.91 12.07 -0.63
N TYR A 179 7.77 11.06 -1.49
CA TYR A 179 8.90 10.35 -2.09
C TYR A 179 9.81 11.32 -2.88
N LYS A 180 9.21 12.12 -3.76
CA LYS A 180 9.96 13.11 -4.56
C LYS A 180 10.60 14.20 -3.71
N THR A 181 9.92 14.64 -2.64
CA THR A 181 10.48 15.60 -1.68
C THR A 181 11.74 15.06 -1.03
N TYR A 182 11.71 13.81 -0.55
CA TYR A 182 12.89 13.20 0.06
C TYR A 182 14.03 12.98 -0.94
N LEU A 183 13.74 12.56 -2.16
CA LEU A 183 14.77 12.48 -3.22
C LEU A 183 15.46 13.83 -3.48
N ALA A 184 14.75 14.94 -3.33
CA ALA A 184 15.32 16.26 -3.53
C ALA A 184 16.10 16.79 -2.32
N CYS A 185 15.70 16.41 -1.10
CA CYS A 185 16.22 16.97 0.15
C CYS A 185 17.22 16.05 0.86
N ASP A 186 17.12 14.73 0.66
CA ASP A 186 17.97 13.75 1.33
C ASP A 186 19.19 13.40 0.45
N ALA A 187 20.36 13.82 0.92
CA ALA A 187 21.64 13.53 0.26
C ALA A 187 22.36 12.31 0.86
N VAL A 188 21.78 11.64 1.84
CA VAL A 188 22.46 10.61 2.66
C VAL A 188 21.91 9.22 2.40
N SER A 189 20.60 9.11 2.14
CA SER A 189 19.94 7.81 1.95
C SER A 189 20.16 7.25 0.54
N ASP A 190 20.28 5.93 0.47
CA ASP A 190 20.38 5.22 -0.81
C ASP A 190 18.99 4.91 -1.39
N GLU A 191 18.85 5.06 -2.71
CA GLU A 191 17.70 4.60 -3.46
C GLU A 191 17.97 3.20 -4.03
N ILE A 192 17.10 2.26 -3.73
CA ILE A 192 17.20 0.88 -4.22
C ILE A 192 16.05 0.58 -5.18
N LEU A 193 16.38 0.27 -6.44
CA LEU A 193 15.39 -0.20 -7.40
C LEU A 193 15.17 -1.70 -7.26
N LEU A 194 13.93 -2.10 -6.91
CA LEU A 194 13.51 -3.50 -6.93
C LEU A 194 13.30 -3.93 -8.39
N ARG A 195 14.20 -4.78 -8.89
CA ARG A 195 14.24 -5.14 -10.33
C ARG A 195 13.35 -6.32 -10.71
N ASN A 196 13.05 -7.21 -9.76
CA ASN A 196 12.30 -8.42 -10.06
C ASN A 196 10.80 -8.12 -10.15
N HIS A 197 10.21 -8.46 -11.29
CA HIS A 197 8.79 -8.26 -11.58
C HIS A 197 8.07 -9.59 -11.68
N TYR A 198 7.12 -9.84 -10.77
CA TYR A 198 6.40 -11.13 -10.65
C TYR A 198 4.92 -11.04 -11.08
N ARG A 199 4.38 -9.84 -11.23
CA ARG A 199 2.92 -9.62 -11.37
C ARG A 199 2.42 -9.88 -12.78
N CYS A 200 3.05 -9.29 -13.79
CA CYS A 200 2.53 -9.27 -15.16
C CYS A 200 3.29 -10.19 -16.10
N ASN A 201 2.59 -10.68 -17.12
CA ASN A 201 3.25 -11.32 -18.26
C ASN A 201 4.27 -10.37 -18.90
N LYS A 202 5.36 -10.94 -19.43
CA LYS A 202 6.44 -10.18 -20.07
C LYS A 202 5.93 -9.21 -21.14
N LYS A 203 5.01 -9.64 -22.01
CA LYS A 203 4.46 -8.79 -23.08
C LYS A 203 3.71 -7.56 -22.56
N ILE A 204 3.08 -7.67 -21.38
CA ILE A 204 2.37 -6.55 -20.75
C ILE A 204 3.38 -5.54 -20.19
N ILE A 205 4.39 -6.01 -19.46
CA ILE A 205 5.32 -5.12 -18.78
C ILE A 205 6.44 -4.58 -19.66
N ASP A 206 6.74 -5.22 -20.80
CA ASP A 206 7.85 -4.84 -21.69
C ASP A 206 7.77 -3.37 -22.16
N PHE A 207 6.57 -2.87 -22.44
CA PHE A 207 6.39 -1.47 -22.81
C PHE A 207 6.84 -0.54 -21.70
N ASN A 208 6.34 -0.77 -20.49
CA ASN A 208 6.67 0.04 -19.32
C ASN A 208 8.14 -0.09 -18.95
N ASN A 209 8.69 -1.31 -19.03
CA ASN A 209 10.09 -1.57 -18.73
C ASN A 209 11.02 -0.76 -19.66
N LYS A 210 10.72 -0.74 -20.96
CA LYS A 210 11.49 0.07 -21.94
C LYS A 210 11.32 1.56 -21.71
N LYS A 211 10.08 2.02 -21.51
CA LYS A 211 9.75 3.44 -21.49
C LYS A 211 10.14 4.13 -20.16
N TYR A 212 9.94 3.46 -19.04
CA TYR A 212 10.05 4.09 -17.71
C TYR A 212 11.20 3.54 -16.85
N TYR A 213 11.64 2.30 -17.09
CA TYR A 213 12.63 1.65 -16.25
C TYR A 213 13.94 1.33 -16.98
N ASN A 214 14.15 1.91 -18.17
CA ASN A 214 15.36 1.71 -18.98
C ASN A 214 15.72 0.22 -19.18
N SER A 215 14.72 -0.64 -19.31
CA SER A 215 14.86 -2.10 -19.45
C SER A 215 15.56 -2.78 -18.26
N LYS A 216 15.52 -2.18 -17.07
CA LYS A 216 16.18 -2.72 -15.86
C LYS A 216 15.36 -3.78 -15.15
N LEU A 217 14.04 -3.89 -15.41
CA LEU A 217 13.19 -4.87 -14.78
C LEU A 217 13.46 -6.28 -15.34
N GLN A 218 13.56 -7.25 -14.43
CA GLN A 218 13.70 -8.67 -14.72
C GLN A 218 12.36 -9.35 -14.49
N VAL A 219 11.74 -9.84 -15.55
CA VAL A 219 10.43 -10.48 -15.47
C VAL A 219 10.58 -11.91 -15.00
N GLN A 220 10.03 -12.19 -13.81
CA GLN A 220 10.07 -13.49 -13.13
C GLN A 220 8.67 -14.14 -13.06
N SER A 221 7.68 -13.58 -13.77
CA SER A 221 6.32 -14.12 -13.77
C SER A 221 6.23 -15.41 -14.56
N ASP A 222 5.53 -16.41 -14.02
CA ASP A 222 5.28 -17.72 -14.64
C ASP A 222 4.06 -17.72 -15.57
N SER A 223 3.56 -16.56 -15.96
CA SER A 223 2.39 -16.45 -16.81
C SER A 223 2.61 -17.12 -18.16
N ARG A 224 1.83 -18.18 -18.44
CA ARG A 224 1.87 -18.98 -19.68
C ARG A 224 0.88 -18.51 -20.74
N GLU A 225 0.17 -17.41 -20.47
CA GLU A 225 -0.80 -16.86 -21.42
C GLU A 225 -0.10 -16.48 -22.74
N ARG A 226 -0.60 -17.03 -23.86
CA ARG A 226 0.00 -16.83 -25.18
C ARG A 226 -0.30 -15.45 -25.77
N GLN A 227 -1.51 -14.93 -25.48
CA GLN A 227 -1.97 -13.61 -25.92
C GLN A 227 -2.41 -12.76 -24.72
N PRO A 228 -1.48 -12.36 -23.87
CA PRO A 228 -1.80 -11.62 -22.62
C PRO A 228 -2.20 -10.16 -22.89
N LEU A 229 -2.00 -9.67 -24.10
CA LEU A 229 -2.35 -8.32 -24.54
C LEU A 229 -3.03 -8.40 -25.91
N VAL A 230 -4.27 -7.91 -25.96
CA VAL A 230 -5.08 -7.85 -27.19
C VAL A 230 -5.50 -6.38 -27.38
N TYR A 231 -5.37 -5.90 -28.60
CA TYR A 231 -5.90 -4.61 -29.01
C TYR A 231 -7.18 -4.82 -29.81
N VAL A 232 -8.24 -4.14 -29.41
CA VAL A 232 -9.52 -4.11 -30.12
C VAL A 232 -9.78 -2.69 -30.60
N ASN A 233 -9.87 -2.50 -31.91
CA ASN A 233 -10.29 -1.23 -32.47
C ASN A 233 -11.81 -1.20 -32.55
N VAL A 234 -12.42 -0.15 -31.98
CA VAL A 234 -13.87 0.03 -32.02
C VAL A 234 -14.17 1.27 -32.85
N ASP A 235 -14.90 1.06 -33.94
CA ASP A 235 -15.35 2.14 -34.80
C ASP A 235 -16.64 2.75 -34.20
N GLY A 236 -16.55 3.98 -33.71
CA GLY A 236 -17.67 4.71 -33.13
C GLY A 236 -17.34 6.17 -32.88
N GLY A 237 -18.36 7.01 -32.96
CA GLY A 237 -18.25 8.42 -32.62
C GLY A 237 -18.32 8.66 -31.10
N PRO A 238 -18.02 9.89 -30.65
CA PRO A 238 -18.24 10.28 -29.26
C PRO A 238 -19.73 10.20 -28.92
N GLY A 239 -20.03 9.81 -27.67
CA GLY A 239 -21.40 9.83 -27.16
C GLY A 239 -21.90 11.24 -26.87
N ASP A 240 -23.18 11.36 -26.50
CA ASP A 240 -23.83 12.62 -26.16
C ASP A 240 -23.20 13.32 -24.95
N MET A 241 -22.66 12.54 -24.00
CA MET A 241 -21.91 13.06 -22.86
C MET A 241 -20.44 13.20 -23.18
N LYS A 242 -19.80 14.26 -22.65
CA LYS A 242 -18.36 14.50 -22.81
C LYS A 242 -17.55 13.30 -22.30
N ASN A 243 -16.57 12.90 -23.07
CA ASN A 243 -15.65 11.78 -22.75
C ASN A 243 -16.38 10.43 -22.58
N THR A 244 -17.31 10.14 -23.50
CA THR A 244 -17.99 8.85 -23.59
C THR A 244 -17.92 8.28 -24.99
N SER A 245 -17.93 6.94 -25.08
CA SER A 245 -17.97 6.16 -26.30
C SER A 245 -18.95 5.00 -26.10
N PRO A 246 -20.19 5.12 -26.61
CA PRO A 246 -21.18 4.04 -26.51
C PRO A 246 -20.70 2.74 -27.18
N ALA A 247 -20.00 2.85 -28.31
CA ALA A 247 -19.50 1.69 -29.05
C ALA A 247 -18.47 0.89 -28.23
N GLU A 248 -17.61 1.57 -27.44
CA GLU A 248 -16.72 0.88 -26.50
C GLU A 248 -17.50 0.17 -25.38
N VAL A 249 -18.59 0.77 -24.90
CA VAL A 249 -19.45 0.13 -23.89
C VAL A 249 -20.09 -1.15 -24.46
N GLU A 250 -20.61 -1.09 -25.67
CA GLU A 250 -21.20 -2.26 -26.36
C GLU A 250 -20.18 -3.39 -26.52
N GLU A 251 -18.96 -3.06 -26.94
CA GLU A 251 -17.89 -4.05 -27.08
C GLU A 251 -17.47 -4.66 -25.73
N ILE A 252 -17.39 -3.87 -24.67
CA ILE A 252 -17.13 -4.35 -23.31
C ILE A 252 -18.24 -5.32 -22.87
N MET A 253 -19.52 -4.97 -23.09
CA MET A 253 -20.65 -5.84 -22.72
C MET A 253 -20.64 -7.11 -23.53
N ARG A 254 -20.35 -7.04 -24.84
CA ARG A 254 -20.19 -8.22 -25.70
C ARG A 254 -19.10 -9.16 -25.15
N TYR A 255 -17.92 -8.62 -24.88
CA TYR A 255 -16.79 -9.41 -24.36
C TYR A 255 -17.14 -10.03 -23.00
N ALA A 256 -17.79 -9.29 -22.11
CA ALA A 256 -18.20 -9.79 -20.81
C ALA A 256 -19.23 -10.95 -20.95
N GLY A 257 -20.20 -10.82 -21.84
CA GLY A 257 -21.17 -11.87 -22.11
C GLY A 257 -20.58 -13.14 -22.71
N GLU A 258 -19.53 -13.00 -23.53
CA GLU A 258 -18.78 -14.13 -24.13
C GLU A 258 -17.83 -14.81 -23.13
N ASN A 259 -17.53 -14.20 -21.97
CA ASN A 259 -16.57 -14.71 -20.99
C ASN A 259 -17.15 -14.74 -19.56
N PRO A 260 -18.26 -15.45 -19.32
CA PRO A 260 -18.96 -15.42 -18.03
C PRO A 260 -18.15 -16.04 -16.88
N ASP A 261 -17.21 -16.91 -17.19
CA ASP A 261 -16.36 -17.60 -16.20
C ASP A 261 -15.11 -16.79 -15.80
N LYS A 262 -14.90 -15.61 -16.40
CA LYS A 262 -13.75 -14.76 -16.09
C LYS A 262 -14.13 -13.64 -15.12
N SER A 263 -13.26 -13.35 -14.17
CA SER A 263 -13.32 -12.11 -13.40
C SER A 263 -12.76 -10.96 -14.26
N ILE A 264 -13.58 -9.96 -14.57
CA ILE A 264 -13.24 -8.86 -15.48
C ILE A 264 -13.21 -7.53 -14.72
N ALA A 265 -12.08 -6.82 -14.82
CA ALA A 265 -11.97 -5.45 -14.34
C ALA A 265 -11.86 -4.48 -15.53
N VAL A 266 -12.76 -3.53 -15.61
CA VAL A 266 -12.76 -2.47 -16.64
C VAL A 266 -12.22 -1.19 -16.02
N ILE A 267 -11.19 -0.61 -16.63
CA ILE A 267 -10.58 0.63 -16.17
C ILE A 267 -10.69 1.69 -17.25
N THR A 268 -11.25 2.84 -16.90
CA THR A 268 -11.35 4.00 -17.81
C THR A 268 -10.82 5.26 -17.12
N PRO A 269 -10.17 6.20 -17.84
CA PRO A 269 -9.75 7.47 -17.26
C PRO A 269 -10.89 8.45 -17.02
N PHE A 270 -12.11 8.18 -17.55
CA PHE A 270 -13.21 9.13 -17.57
C PHE A 270 -14.40 8.69 -16.71
N VAL A 271 -14.80 9.55 -15.78
CA VAL A 271 -15.94 9.30 -14.88
C VAL A 271 -17.24 9.04 -15.66
N ASN A 272 -17.51 9.83 -16.70
CA ASN A 272 -18.74 9.65 -17.50
C ASN A 272 -18.76 8.29 -18.22
N GLN A 273 -17.62 7.85 -18.76
CA GLN A 273 -17.50 6.53 -19.38
C GLN A 273 -17.71 5.41 -18.34
N ARG A 274 -17.14 5.55 -17.14
CA ARG A 274 -17.37 4.61 -16.04
C ARG A 274 -18.88 4.46 -15.73
N ILE A 275 -19.60 5.59 -15.62
CA ILE A 275 -21.05 5.58 -15.34
C ILE A 275 -21.83 4.80 -16.41
N LEU A 276 -21.46 4.97 -17.70
CA LEU A 276 -22.12 4.23 -18.79
C LEU A 276 -21.81 2.74 -18.71
N ILE A 277 -20.54 2.37 -18.44
CA ILE A 277 -20.13 0.97 -18.29
C ILE A 277 -20.83 0.33 -17.10
N GLU A 278 -20.88 0.98 -15.93
CA GLU A 278 -21.58 0.50 -14.73
C GLU A 278 -23.08 0.27 -14.99
N ARG A 279 -23.70 1.17 -15.76
CA ARG A 279 -25.10 0.99 -16.21
C ARG A 279 -25.24 -0.26 -17.08
N GLY A 280 -24.39 -0.44 -18.09
CA GLY A 280 -24.38 -1.62 -18.95
C GLY A 280 -24.18 -2.91 -18.16
N ILE A 281 -23.24 -2.94 -17.20
CA ILE A 281 -23.01 -4.08 -16.30
C ILE A 281 -24.29 -4.43 -15.55
N LYS A 282 -24.95 -3.44 -14.96
CA LYS A 282 -26.19 -3.62 -14.19
C LYS A 282 -27.36 -4.11 -15.05
N GLU A 283 -27.55 -3.51 -16.23
CA GLU A 283 -28.62 -3.87 -17.16
C GLU A 283 -28.48 -5.31 -17.70
N ASN A 284 -27.24 -5.80 -17.85
CA ASN A 284 -26.97 -7.17 -18.31
C ASN A 284 -26.79 -8.17 -17.14
N GLY A 285 -26.81 -7.73 -15.89
CA GLY A 285 -26.67 -8.61 -14.73
C GLY A 285 -25.29 -9.27 -14.60
N PHE A 286 -24.22 -8.59 -15.03
CA PHE A 286 -22.86 -9.13 -15.01
C PHE A 286 -22.20 -8.94 -13.63
N GLU A 287 -22.37 -9.90 -12.72
CA GLU A 287 -21.77 -9.88 -11.37
C GLU A 287 -20.25 -10.11 -11.38
N HIS A 288 -19.71 -10.70 -12.44
CA HIS A 288 -18.27 -11.00 -12.61
C HIS A 288 -17.47 -9.83 -13.18
N VAL A 289 -18.12 -8.69 -13.44
CA VAL A 289 -17.49 -7.49 -14.02
C VAL A 289 -17.52 -6.34 -13.03
N VAL A 290 -16.38 -5.72 -12.81
CA VAL A 290 -16.25 -4.49 -12.02
C VAL A 290 -15.70 -3.36 -12.88
N CYS A 291 -16.11 -2.12 -12.62
CA CYS A 291 -15.61 -0.97 -13.34
C CYS A 291 -15.09 0.10 -12.38
N GLY A 292 -13.95 0.72 -12.71
CA GLY A 292 -13.36 1.79 -11.95
C GLY A 292 -12.63 2.82 -12.82
N THR A 293 -12.27 3.93 -12.19
CA THR A 293 -11.31 4.86 -12.79
C THR A 293 -9.88 4.55 -12.32
N VAL A 294 -8.88 5.14 -12.98
CA VAL A 294 -7.47 4.92 -12.64
C VAL A 294 -7.12 5.32 -11.20
N HIS A 295 -7.92 6.22 -10.59
CA HIS A 295 -7.72 6.74 -9.22
C HIS A 295 -8.80 6.27 -8.23
N ALA A 296 -9.67 5.33 -8.61
CA ALA A 296 -10.77 4.86 -7.76
C ALA A 296 -10.53 3.44 -7.26
#